data_57c5a0b0792cc75468bbaee84f8bfb8b
#
_entry.id   57c5a0b0792cc75468bbaee84f8bfb8b
#
_cell.length_a   1.000
_cell.length_b   1.000
_cell.length_c   1.000
_cell.angle_alpha   90.00
_cell.angle_beta   90.00
_cell.angle_gamma   90.00
#
_symmetry.space_group_name_H-M   'P 1'
#
loop_
_entity.id
_entity.type
_entity.pdbx_description
1 polymer ?
#
loop_
_entity_poly.entity_id
_entity_poly.type
_entity_poly.pdbx_seq_one_letter_code
_entity_poly.pdbx_strand_id
1 'polypeptide(L)'
;MTLTRYGFREWGSALAAAIILWSGCVVLYRYGYPRTAVIAASVVLVIFLAFAAFFRNPRRTAPQDEKLLVSPADGTIRDIEVVHDFELPPFKGDALRIGIFLSVLNVHVNRAPSALAVSNVNYRPGKYLDARNPKCGQENEAMTISGEATVEGRAFPMAVRQISGAIARRIVCPVEPGRRLKRGEVYGMIKFGSRTELYLPAEGFKPLVRVGDKVKGGETVLAVMEAPAGNGGEK
;
A
#
# COMPACT_ATOMS: atom_id res chain seq x y z
N MET A 1 15.93 2.23 -7.71
CA MET A 1 15.22 1.49 -6.63
C MET A 1 15.87 1.88 -5.32
N THR A 2 15.11 2.26 -4.31
CA THR A 2 15.60 2.62 -2.97
C THR A 2 14.94 1.73 -1.93
N LEU A 3 15.45 1.74 -0.69
CA LEU A 3 14.72 1.17 0.44
C LEU A 3 13.82 2.24 1.07
N THR A 4 12.66 1.81 1.56
CA THR A 4 11.72 2.75 2.17
C THR A 4 12.18 3.20 3.55
N ARG A 5 11.99 4.49 3.87
CA ARG A 5 12.25 5.04 5.21
C ARG A 5 11.36 4.43 6.30
N TYR A 6 10.19 3.91 5.92
CA TYR A 6 9.23 3.33 6.86
C TYR A 6 9.67 1.99 7.45
N GLY A 7 10.71 1.37 6.88
CA GLY A 7 11.34 0.16 7.39
C GLY A 7 12.77 0.37 7.88
N PHE A 8 13.21 1.63 8.08
CA PHE A 8 14.61 1.93 8.40
C PHE A 8 15.13 1.17 9.64
N ARG A 9 14.32 1.07 10.68
CA ARG A 9 14.73 0.35 11.90
C ARG A 9 14.96 -1.13 11.64
N GLU A 10 14.10 -1.76 10.84
CA GLU A 10 14.16 -3.20 10.54
C GLU A 10 15.30 -3.52 9.57
N TRP A 11 15.34 -2.87 8.40
CA TRP A 11 16.41 -3.16 7.45
C TRP A 11 17.78 -2.63 7.89
N GLY A 12 17.82 -1.54 8.68
CA GLY A 12 19.06 -1.02 9.26
C GLY A 12 19.62 -1.95 10.33
N SER A 13 18.80 -2.49 11.23
CA SER A 13 19.23 -3.49 12.21
C SER A 13 19.66 -4.81 11.54
N ALA A 14 18.96 -5.23 10.48
CA ALA A 14 19.37 -6.39 9.70
C ALA A 14 20.72 -6.20 9.00
N LEU A 15 20.98 -4.98 8.48
CA LEU A 15 22.29 -4.64 7.91
C LEU A 15 23.41 -4.70 8.96
N ALA A 16 23.18 -4.14 10.14
CA ALA A 16 24.14 -4.20 11.23
C ALA A 16 24.45 -5.65 11.65
N ALA A 17 23.40 -6.48 11.79
CA ALA A 17 23.56 -7.90 12.07
C ALA A 17 24.34 -8.64 10.96
N ALA A 18 24.04 -8.35 9.69
CA ALA A 18 24.74 -8.93 8.55
C ALA A 18 26.23 -8.57 8.54
N ILE A 19 26.58 -7.31 8.87
CA ILE A 19 27.98 -6.86 8.99
C ILE A 19 28.71 -7.63 10.10
N ILE A 20 28.09 -7.79 11.28
CA ILE A 20 28.66 -8.55 12.39
C ILE A 20 28.90 -10.02 11.99
N LEU A 21 27.90 -10.67 11.37
CA LEU A 21 28.03 -12.05 10.92
C LEU A 21 29.11 -12.20 9.85
N TRP A 22 29.24 -11.25 8.94
CA TRP A 22 30.29 -11.24 7.92
C TRP A 22 31.68 -11.06 8.53
N SER A 23 31.83 -10.20 9.53
CA SER A 23 33.06 -10.08 10.27
C SER A 23 33.46 -11.43 10.89
N GLY A 24 32.52 -12.18 11.44
CA GLY A 24 32.74 -13.54 11.93
C GLY A 24 33.20 -14.50 10.83
N CYS A 25 32.63 -14.39 9.62
CA CYS A 25 33.07 -15.18 8.47
C CYS A 25 34.53 -14.87 8.06
N VAL A 26 34.95 -13.60 8.13
CA VAL A 26 36.35 -13.20 7.88
C VAL A 26 37.28 -13.84 8.90
N VAL A 27 36.91 -13.83 10.19
CA VAL A 27 37.67 -14.49 11.25
C VAL A 27 37.78 -16.00 10.97
N LEU A 28 36.63 -16.66 10.66
CA LEU A 28 36.61 -18.09 10.35
C LEU A 28 37.52 -18.44 9.15
N TYR A 29 37.54 -17.58 8.12
CA TYR A 29 38.48 -17.72 6.98
C TYR A 29 39.92 -17.69 7.41
N ARG A 30 40.29 -16.77 8.32
CA ARG A 30 41.66 -16.61 8.86
C ARG A 30 42.09 -17.80 9.70
N TYR A 31 41.17 -18.48 10.37
CA TYR A 31 41.42 -19.70 11.16
C TYR A 31 41.52 -20.98 10.33
N GLY A 32 41.57 -20.89 9.00
CA GLY A 32 41.80 -22.05 8.12
C GLY A 32 40.58 -22.79 7.66
N TYR A 33 39.37 -22.16 7.76
CA TYR A 33 38.10 -22.71 7.28
C TYR A 33 37.52 -21.94 6.08
N PRO A 34 38.26 -21.80 4.94
CA PRO A 34 37.86 -20.90 3.87
C PRO A 34 36.55 -21.29 3.20
N ARG A 35 36.31 -22.60 2.97
CA ARG A 35 35.07 -23.09 2.34
C ARG A 35 33.84 -22.77 3.19
N THR A 36 33.92 -23.06 4.49
CA THR A 36 32.80 -22.79 5.42
C THR A 36 32.54 -21.28 5.52
N ALA A 37 33.60 -20.47 5.59
CA ALA A 37 33.47 -19.02 5.66
C ALA A 37 32.78 -18.43 4.42
N VAL A 38 33.13 -18.87 3.21
CA VAL A 38 32.52 -18.42 1.97
C VAL A 38 31.04 -18.84 1.89
N ILE A 39 30.73 -20.09 2.23
CA ILE A 39 29.33 -20.57 2.25
C ILE A 39 28.52 -19.75 3.26
N ALA A 40 28.99 -19.58 4.48
CA ALA A 40 28.30 -18.81 5.51
C ALA A 40 28.10 -17.34 5.09
N ALA A 41 29.10 -16.69 4.52
CA ALA A 41 29.00 -15.33 4.03
C ALA A 41 27.96 -15.20 2.90
N SER A 42 27.93 -16.16 1.98
CA SER A 42 26.94 -16.20 0.91
C SER A 42 25.52 -16.36 1.44
N VAL A 43 25.31 -17.23 2.41
CA VAL A 43 23.99 -17.42 3.07
C VAL A 43 23.53 -16.13 3.76
N VAL A 44 24.41 -15.48 4.52
CA VAL A 44 24.12 -14.20 5.17
C VAL A 44 23.73 -13.14 4.14
N LEU A 45 24.45 -13.06 3.02
CA LEU A 45 24.15 -12.11 1.94
C LEU A 45 22.76 -12.37 1.34
N VAL A 46 22.45 -13.62 1.00
CA VAL A 46 21.15 -13.99 0.39
C VAL A 46 20.00 -13.67 1.35
N ILE A 47 20.13 -14.02 2.62
CA ILE A 47 19.10 -13.70 3.64
C ILE A 47 18.92 -12.19 3.77
N PHE A 48 20.01 -11.43 3.86
CA PHE A 48 19.94 -9.97 3.94
C PHE A 48 19.28 -9.36 2.69
N LEU A 49 19.65 -9.80 1.49
CA LEU A 49 19.05 -9.29 0.25
C LEU A 49 17.56 -9.64 0.14
N ALA A 50 17.17 -10.86 0.52
CA ALA A 50 15.76 -11.28 0.54
C ALA A 50 14.95 -10.43 1.53
N PHE A 51 15.50 -10.15 2.72
CA PHE A 51 14.87 -9.30 3.72
C PHE A 51 14.80 -7.83 3.25
N ALA A 52 15.88 -7.28 2.72
CA ALA A 52 15.93 -5.92 2.20
C ALA A 52 14.98 -5.72 1.01
N ALA A 53 14.80 -6.75 0.17
CA ALA A 53 13.88 -6.71 -0.97
C ALA A 53 12.43 -6.45 -0.54
N PHE A 54 12.02 -6.89 0.66
CA PHE A 54 10.70 -6.57 1.22
C PHE A 54 10.49 -5.06 1.40
N PHE A 55 11.52 -4.32 1.79
CA PHE A 55 11.47 -2.88 2.03
C PHE A 55 11.77 -2.03 0.78
N ARG A 56 11.75 -2.63 -0.40
CA ARG A 56 12.01 -1.92 -1.65
C ARG A 56 10.94 -0.86 -1.94
N ASN A 57 11.39 0.28 -2.42
CA ASN A 57 10.53 1.35 -2.92
C ASN A 57 10.97 1.69 -4.36
N PRO A 58 10.39 1.04 -5.38
CA PRO A 58 10.70 1.34 -6.76
C PRO A 58 10.19 2.72 -7.15
N ARG A 59 10.91 3.39 -8.05
CA ARG A 59 10.37 4.59 -8.71
C ARG A 59 9.17 4.18 -9.54
N ARG A 60 8.12 4.99 -9.48
CA ARG A 60 6.85 4.79 -10.17
C ARG A 60 6.48 6.06 -10.91
N THR A 61 5.94 5.92 -12.11
CA THR A 61 5.43 7.03 -12.92
C THR A 61 3.93 6.87 -13.05
N ALA A 62 3.19 7.80 -12.45
CA ALA A 62 1.74 7.83 -12.60
C ALA A 62 1.38 8.27 -14.04
N PRO A 63 0.27 7.80 -14.60
CA PRO A 63 -0.27 8.30 -15.87
C PRO A 63 -0.45 9.83 -15.83
N GLN A 64 -0.31 10.49 -16.97
CA GLN A 64 -0.43 11.96 -17.03
C GLN A 64 -1.88 12.44 -16.88
N ASP A 65 -2.84 11.67 -17.40
CA ASP A 65 -4.26 12.00 -17.31
C ASP A 65 -4.71 12.03 -15.84
N GLU A 66 -5.19 13.19 -15.41
CA GLU A 66 -5.62 13.42 -14.03
C GLU A 66 -6.91 12.70 -13.65
N LYS A 67 -7.76 12.35 -14.64
CA LYS A 67 -9.02 11.58 -14.42
C LYS A 67 -8.76 10.17 -13.89
N LEU A 68 -7.55 9.67 -14.08
CA LEU A 68 -7.19 8.30 -13.78
C LEU A 68 -6.71 8.18 -12.32
N LEU A 69 -7.40 7.36 -11.53
CA LEU A 69 -6.99 7.05 -10.18
C LEU A 69 -6.09 5.80 -10.19
N VAL A 70 -4.91 5.95 -9.60
CA VAL A 70 -3.91 4.87 -9.58
C VAL A 70 -4.07 3.97 -8.35
N SER A 71 -3.56 2.75 -8.45
CA SER A 71 -3.57 1.79 -7.35
C SER A 71 -2.82 2.34 -6.12
N PRO A 72 -3.39 2.24 -4.91
CA PRO A 72 -2.71 2.59 -3.67
C PRO A 72 -1.65 1.56 -3.24
N ALA A 73 -1.62 0.38 -3.84
CA ALA A 73 -0.70 -0.71 -3.47
C ALA A 73 -0.37 -1.62 -4.65
N ASP A 74 0.75 -2.35 -4.53
CA ASP A 74 1.02 -3.51 -5.39
C ASP A 74 0.21 -4.70 -4.87
N GLY A 75 -0.36 -5.51 -5.77
CA GLY A 75 -1.08 -6.70 -5.33
C GLY A 75 -1.98 -7.32 -6.38
N THR A 76 -3.01 -8.01 -5.91
CA THR A 76 -4.06 -8.61 -6.74
C THR A 76 -5.42 -8.10 -6.30
N ILE A 77 -6.24 -7.66 -7.22
CA ILE A 77 -7.63 -7.24 -6.94
C ILE A 77 -8.42 -8.45 -6.42
N ARG A 78 -9.03 -8.31 -5.25
CA ARG A 78 -9.81 -9.39 -4.61
C ARG A 78 -11.31 -9.18 -4.68
N ASP A 79 -11.73 -7.95 -4.60
CA ASP A 79 -13.14 -7.58 -4.67
C ASP A 79 -13.29 -6.15 -5.22
N ILE A 80 -14.43 -5.94 -5.85
CA ILE A 80 -14.92 -4.65 -6.32
C ILE A 80 -16.41 -4.67 -6.01
N GLU A 81 -16.85 -3.83 -5.08
CA GLU A 81 -18.25 -3.83 -4.64
C GLU A 81 -18.70 -2.45 -4.18
N VAL A 82 -19.99 -2.22 -4.20
CA VAL A 82 -20.59 -1.03 -3.60
C VAL A 82 -20.89 -1.34 -2.13
N VAL A 83 -20.40 -0.50 -1.26
CA VAL A 83 -20.67 -0.51 0.19
C VAL A 83 -21.70 0.56 0.44
N HIS A 84 -22.92 0.15 0.84
CA HIS A 84 -24.00 1.07 1.16
C HIS A 84 -23.79 1.72 2.52
N ASP A 85 -24.26 2.94 2.68
CA ASP A 85 -24.21 3.72 3.92
C ASP A 85 -22.81 3.81 4.53
N PHE A 86 -21.79 3.93 3.66
CA PHE A 86 -20.42 4.07 4.11
C PHE A 86 -20.23 5.43 4.79
N GLU A 87 -19.84 5.40 6.07
CA GLU A 87 -19.57 6.60 6.86
C GLU A 87 -18.13 6.62 7.34
N LEU A 88 -17.38 7.58 6.82
CA LEU A 88 -16.03 7.92 7.28
C LEU A 88 -15.74 9.38 6.88
N PRO A 89 -15.77 10.35 7.80
CA PRO A 89 -15.62 11.75 7.44
C PRO A 89 -14.37 12.03 6.56
N PRO A 90 -14.50 12.86 5.50
CA PRO A 90 -15.71 13.54 5.04
C PRO A 90 -16.64 12.69 4.18
N PHE A 91 -16.34 11.39 4.00
CA PHE A 91 -17.09 10.46 3.17
C PHE A 91 -18.41 10.08 3.87
N LYS A 92 -19.53 10.28 3.18
CA LYS A 92 -20.86 9.84 3.59
C LYS A 92 -21.70 9.43 2.37
N GLY A 93 -22.26 8.23 2.38
CA GLY A 93 -23.09 7.68 1.32
C GLY A 93 -22.50 6.39 0.73
N ASP A 94 -22.98 5.98 -0.42
CA ASP A 94 -22.56 4.75 -1.08
C ASP A 94 -21.13 4.88 -1.63
N ALA A 95 -20.30 3.88 -1.36
CA ALA A 95 -18.90 3.86 -1.77
C ALA A 95 -18.58 2.66 -2.67
N LEU A 96 -17.96 2.92 -3.80
CA LEU A 96 -17.25 1.91 -4.58
C LEU A 96 -15.98 1.52 -3.82
N ARG A 97 -15.92 0.28 -3.32
CA ARG A 97 -14.73 -0.30 -2.69
C ARG A 97 -13.96 -1.17 -3.67
N ILE A 98 -12.65 -0.94 -3.77
CA ILE A 98 -11.72 -1.79 -4.52
C ILE A 98 -10.70 -2.36 -3.53
N GLY A 99 -10.76 -3.67 -3.29
CA GLY A 99 -9.90 -4.39 -2.36
C GLY A 99 -8.69 -5.03 -3.05
N ILE A 100 -7.48 -4.78 -2.51
CA ILE A 100 -6.21 -5.25 -3.05
C ILE A 100 -5.52 -6.11 -2.00
N PHE A 101 -5.19 -7.35 -2.33
CA PHE A 101 -4.39 -8.25 -1.51
C PHE A 101 -2.90 -8.11 -1.86
N LEU A 102 -2.06 -7.89 -0.87
CA LEU A 102 -0.60 -7.84 -1.00
C LEU A 102 0.01 -9.14 -0.47
N SER A 103 0.59 -9.94 -1.35
CA SER A 103 1.43 -11.07 -0.96
C SER A 103 2.77 -10.59 -0.41
N VAL A 104 3.47 -11.42 0.37
CA VAL A 104 4.80 -11.08 0.96
C VAL A 104 5.82 -10.64 -0.11
N LEU A 105 5.66 -11.09 -1.35
CA LEU A 105 6.56 -10.77 -2.47
C LEU A 105 6.24 -9.43 -3.14
N ASN A 106 5.09 -8.82 -2.87
CA ASN A 106 4.73 -7.53 -3.41
C ASN A 106 5.51 -6.38 -2.77
N VAL A 107 5.46 -5.21 -3.37
CA VAL A 107 5.93 -3.97 -2.74
C VAL A 107 4.89 -3.52 -1.70
N HIS A 108 5.33 -3.26 -0.49
CA HIS A 108 4.43 -2.99 0.64
C HIS A 108 4.26 -1.51 1.01
N VAL A 109 4.87 -0.60 0.24
CA VAL A 109 4.58 0.84 0.39
C VAL A 109 3.23 1.19 -0.20
N ASN A 110 2.49 2.07 0.49
CA ASN A 110 1.22 2.59 0.01
C ASN A 110 1.38 3.98 -0.58
N ARG A 111 0.64 4.23 -1.66
CA ARG A 111 0.69 5.48 -2.44
C ARG A 111 -0.69 6.11 -2.55
N ALA A 112 -0.73 7.42 -2.62
CA ALA A 112 -1.99 8.16 -2.81
C ALA A 112 -2.54 7.90 -4.24
N PRO A 113 -3.81 7.46 -4.37
CA PRO A 113 -4.42 7.18 -5.68
C PRO A 113 -4.63 8.42 -6.55
N SER A 114 -4.87 9.56 -5.91
CA SER A 114 -5.02 10.88 -6.50
C SER A 114 -4.41 11.93 -5.58
N ALA A 115 -4.45 13.20 -5.96
CA ALA A 115 -4.19 14.28 -5.04
C ALA A 115 -5.25 14.24 -3.92
N LEU A 116 -4.82 14.26 -2.63
CA LEU A 116 -5.69 14.10 -1.47
C LEU A 116 -5.33 15.11 -0.38
N ALA A 117 -6.27 15.96 -0.02
CA ALA A 117 -6.20 16.77 1.19
C ALA A 117 -6.77 15.94 2.35
N VAL A 118 -5.88 15.39 3.18
CA VAL A 118 -6.27 14.51 4.29
C VAL A 118 -6.93 15.34 5.39
N SER A 119 -8.18 15.04 5.72
CA SER A 119 -8.94 15.67 6.81
C SER A 119 -9.09 14.75 8.01
N ASN A 120 -9.03 13.43 7.81
CA ASN A 120 -9.21 12.47 8.89
C ASN A 120 -8.23 11.30 8.77
N VAL A 121 -7.75 10.85 9.94
CA VAL A 121 -6.89 9.66 10.08
C VAL A 121 -7.50 8.83 11.21
N ASN A 122 -7.96 7.64 10.88
CA ASN A 122 -8.67 6.76 11.80
C ASN A 122 -7.90 5.46 11.98
N TYR A 123 -7.48 5.18 13.21
CA TYR A 123 -6.90 3.90 13.63
C TYR A 123 -7.96 3.04 14.30
N ARG A 124 -8.09 1.81 13.84
CA ARG A 124 -8.95 0.80 14.44
C ARG A 124 -8.09 -0.38 14.92
N PRO A 125 -8.03 -0.65 16.23
CA PRO A 125 -7.44 -1.89 16.73
C PRO A 125 -8.29 -3.09 16.27
N GLY A 126 -7.67 -4.27 16.13
CA GLY A 126 -8.39 -5.42 15.64
C GLY A 126 -7.59 -6.72 15.71
N LYS A 127 -8.10 -7.73 15.01
CA LYS A 127 -7.49 -9.05 14.86
C LYS A 127 -6.38 -9.02 13.79
N TYR A 128 -5.76 -10.18 13.60
CA TYR A 128 -4.75 -10.43 12.56
C TYR A 128 -5.15 -11.68 11.76
N LEU A 129 -6.36 -11.67 11.19
CA LEU A 129 -6.82 -12.72 10.29
C LEU A 129 -6.00 -12.67 8.99
N ASP A 130 -5.90 -13.79 8.27
CA ASP A 130 -5.32 -13.82 6.93
C ASP A 130 -6.00 -12.75 6.05
N ALA A 131 -5.21 -11.97 5.34
CA ALA A 131 -5.71 -10.88 4.50
C ALA A 131 -6.56 -11.35 3.30
N ARG A 132 -6.61 -12.68 3.05
CA ARG A 132 -7.52 -13.31 2.10
C ARG A 132 -8.90 -13.65 2.69
N ASN A 133 -9.02 -13.61 4.01
CA ASN A 133 -10.29 -13.85 4.68
C ASN A 133 -11.24 -12.65 4.42
N PRO A 134 -12.47 -12.87 3.96
CA PRO A 134 -13.45 -11.80 3.69
C PRO A 134 -13.70 -10.87 4.90
N LYS A 135 -13.61 -11.42 6.12
CA LYS A 135 -13.82 -10.65 7.36
C LYS A 135 -12.63 -9.75 7.75
N CYS A 136 -11.46 -9.91 7.11
CA CYS A 136 -10.26 -9.15 7.50
C CYS A 136 -10.48 -7.64 7.39
N GLY A 137 -11.24 -7.17 6.40
CA GLY A 137 -11.56 -5.74 6.23
C GLY A 137 -12.34 -5.14 7.40
N GLN A 138 -13.11 -5.95 8.11
CA GLN A 138 -13.96 -5.52 9.24
C GLN A 138 -13.30 -5.78 10.59
N GLU A 139 -12.59 -6.89 10.74
CA GLU A 139 -12.12 -7.37 12.04
C GLU A 139 -10.65 -7.09 12.32
N ASN A 140 -9.81 -6.94 11.29
CA ASN A 140 -8.36 -6.72 11.50
C ASN A 140 -8.04 -5.29 11.91
N GLU A 141 -6.85 -5.16 12.52
CA GLU A 141 -6.22 -3.87 12.73
C GLU A 141 -6.16 -3.10 11.42
N ALA A 142 -6.60 -1.84 11.43
CA ALA A 142 -6.65 -1.02 10.24
C ALA A 142 -6.29 0.45 10.52
N MET A 143 -5.71 1.10 9.53
CA MET A 143 -5.46 2.54 9.49
C MET A 143 -6.09 3.10 8.23
N THR A 144 -6.96 4.07 8.37
CA THR A 144 -7.65 4.71 7.26
C THR A 144 -7.31 6.18 7.21
N ILE A 145 -6.87 6.65 6.05
CA ILE A 145 -6.79 8.07 5.73
C ILE A 145 -7.99 8.43 4.85
N SER A 146 -8.63 9.55 5.13
CA SER A 146 -9.73 10.06 4.31
C SER A 146 -9.67 11.58 4.21
N GLY A 147 -10.28 12.10 3.18
CA GLY A 147 -10.28 13.52 2.90
C GLY A 147 -10.91 13.85 1.56
N GLU A 148 -10.65 15.05 1.12
CA GLU A 148 -11.09 15.54 -0.18
C GLU A 148 -10.00 15.30 -1.23
N ALA A 149 -10.32 14.52 -2.24
CA ALA A 149 -9.48 14.35 -3.41
C ALA A 149 -9.94 15.29 -4.53
N THR A 150 -9.01 15.68 -5.40
CA THR A 150 -9.30 16.59 -6.51
C THR A 150 -8.80 15.99 -7.83
N VAL A 151 -9.66 16.01 -8.83
CA VAL A 151 -9.38 15.59 -10.20
C VAL A 151 -9.98 16.62 -11.15
N GLU A 152 -9.18 17.23 -12.02
CA GLU A 152 -9.62 18.28 -12.95
C GLU A 152 -10.45 19.40 -12.27
N GLY A 153 -10.04 19.82 -11.07
CA GLY A 153 -10.74 20.85 -10.30
C GLY A 153 -12.04 20.38 -9.63
N ARG A 154 -12.47 19.14 -9.82
CA ARG A 154 -13.63 18.55 -9.15
C ARG A 154 -13.20 17.86 -7.86
N ALA A 155 -13.79 18.26 -6.75
CA ALA A 155 -13.55 17.68 -5.46
C ALA A 155 -14.52 16.53 -5.18
N PHE A 156 -14.03 15.48 -4.50
CA PHE A 156 -14.83 14.33 -4.08
C PHE A 156 -14.23 13.68 -2.84
N PRO A 157 -15.03 13.03 -1.98
CA PRO A 157 -14.52 12.30 -0.83
C PRO A 157 -13.80 11.04 -1.29
N MET A 158 -12.61 10.77 -0.73
CA MET A 158 -11.83 9.57 -0.98
C MET A 158 -11.27 9.03 0.34
N ALA A 159 -11.23 7.70 0.48
CA ALA A 159 -10.56 7.06 1.59
C ALA A 159 -9.67 5.91 1.11
N VAL A 160 -8.54 5.71 1.81
CA VAL A 160 -7.66 4.56 1.63
C VAL A 160 -7.44 3.91 2.98
N ARG A 161 -7.77 2.61 3.08
CA ARG A 161 -7.62 1.81 4.29
C ARG A 161 -6.50 0.81 4.13
N GLN A 162 -5.54 0.86 5.03
CA GLN A 162 -4.50 -0.13 5.24
C GLN A 162 -5.00 -1.15 6.26
N ILE A 163 -4.91 -2.44 5.97
CA ILE A 163 -5.41 -3.53 6.82
C ILE A 163 -4.28 -4.51 7.03
N SER A 164 -4.00 -4.85 8.30
CA SER A 164 -3.04 -5.85 8.67
C SER A 164 -3.48 -7.26 8.23
N GLY A 165 -2.54 -8.19 8.17
CA GLY A 165 -2.81 -9.60 7.90
C GLY A 165 -2.23 -10.51 9.00
N ALA A 166 -2.25 -11.82 8.79
CA ALA A 166 -1.82 -12.81 9.80
C ALA A 166 -0.34 -12.64 10.21
N ILE A 167 0.53 -12.25 9.29
CA ILE A 167 1.95 -12.03 9.54
C ILE A 167 2.22 -10.53 9.77
N ALA A 168 1.47 -9.65 9.10
CA ALA A 168 1.54 -8.21 9.24
C ALA A 168 0.99 -7.78 10.60
N ARG A 169 1.86 -7.33 11.47
CA ARG A 169 1.46 -6.80 12.79
C ARG A 169 1.82 -5.33 12.97
N ARG A 170 2.04 -4.61 11.87
CA ARG A 170 2.38 -3.19 11.95
C ARG A 170 2.03 -2.45 10.69
N ILE A 171 1.15 -1.47 10.86
CA ILE A 171 0.84 -0.45 9.86
C ILE A 171 1.67 0.79 10.20
N VAL A 172 2.34 1.37 9.19
CA VAL A 172 3.08 2.62 9.31
C VAL A 172 2.39 3.64 8.43
N CYS A 173 1.80 4.64 9.04
CA CYS A 173 1.12 5.74 8.37
C CYS A 173 1.37 7.03 9.16
N PRO A 174 2.48 7.74 8.92
CA PRO A 174 2.80 8.99 9.63
C PRO A 174 2.10 10.20 8.98
N VAL A 175 0.91 9.99 8.45
CA VAL A 175 0.07 11.04 7.90
C VAL A 175 -0.80 11.60 9.01
N GLU A 176 -0.92 12.91 9.05
CA GLU A 176 -1.77 13.64 10.01
C GLU A 176 -2.84 14.45 9.24
N PRO A 177 -3.97 14.76 9.87
CA PRO A 177 -4.95 15.68 9.30
C PRO A 177 -4.30 17.01 8.89
N GLY A 178 -4.71 17.56 7.75
CA GLY A 178 -4.11 18.75 7.14
C GLY A 178 -3.00 18.44 6.13
N ARG A 179 -2.47 17.21 6.08
CA ARG A 179 -1.48 16.81 5.07
C ARG A 179 -2.11 16.79 3.68
N ARG A 180 -1.38 17.34 2.70
CA ARG A 180 -1.71 17.20 1.28
C ARG A 180 -0.78 16.20 0.63
N LEU A 181 -1.33 15.16 0.02
CA LEU A 181 -0.62 14.13 -0.71
C LEU A 181 -0.78 14.38 -2.21
N LYS A 182 0.30 14.18 -2.96
CA LYS A 182 0.26 14.18 -4.43
C LYS A 182 -0.09 12.79 -4.94
N ARG A 183 -0.69 12.67 -6.12
CA ARG A 183 -0.92 11.38 -6.78
C ARG A 183 0.38 10.58 -6.90
N GLY A 184 0.37 9.32 -6.52
CA GLY A 184 1.53 8.43 -6.49
C GLY A 184 2.51 8.66 -5.34
N GLU A 185 2.31 9.67 -4.49
CA GLU A 185 3.15 9.93 -3.32
C GLU A 185 3.07 8.77 -2.32
N VAL A 186 4.23 8.32 -1.82
CA VAL A 186 4.28 7.30 -0.77
C VAL A 186 3.91 7.91 0.57
N TYR A 187 2.86 7.40 1.20
CA TYR A 187 2.36 7.91 2.48
C TYR A 187 2.47 6.92 3.65
N GLY A 188 2.72 5.64 3.36
CA GLY A 188 2.78 4.62 4.40
C GLY A 188 3.30 3.29 3.90
N MET A 189 3.25 2.30 4.79
CA MET A 189 3.66 0.92 4.54
C MET A 189 2.91 -0.03 5.46
N ILE A 190 2.56 -1.22 4.95
CA ILE A 190 2.05 -2.32 5.78
C ILE A 190 3.10 -3.44 5.75
N LYS A 191 3.51 -3.94 6.93
CA LYS A 191 4.60 -4.94 7.01
C LYS A 191 4.03 -6.36 6.99
N PHE A 192 4.45 -7.19 6.00
CA PHE A 192 4.23 -8.64 5.85
C PHE A 192 2.78 -9.12 5.62
N GLY A 193 2.37 -9.20 4.35
CA GLY A 193 1.09 -9.78 3.91
C GLY A 193 -0.11 -8.99 4.43
N SER A 194 -0.83 -8.34 3.55
CA SER A 194 -1.77 -7.30 3.96
C SER A 194 -2.86 -7.08 2.92
N ARG A 195 -3.77 -6.18 3.22
CA ARG A 195 -4.79 -5.72 2.31
C ARG A 195 -4.84 -4.19 2.31
N THR A 196 -5.10 -3.61 1.16
CA THR A 196 -5.39 -2.18 1.01
C THR A 196 -6.72 -2.02 0.30
N GLU A 197 -7.56 -1.12 0.79
CA GLU A 197 -8.85 -0.82 0.18
C GLU A 197 -8.90 0.64 -0.24
N LEU A 198 -9.37 0.89 -1.46
CA LEU A 198 -9.70 2.21 -1.98
C LEU A 198 -11.21 2.38 -1.96
N TYR A 199 -11.67 3.51 -1.43
CA TYR A 199 -13.09 3.91 -1.40
C TYR A 199 -13.27 5.19 -2.19
N LEU A 200 -14.20 5.16 -3.14
CA LEU A 200 -14.62 6.27 -4.00
C LEU A 200 -16.15 6.41 -3.91
N PRO A 201 -16.74 7.54 -4.23
CA PRO A 201 -18.17 7.61 -4.42
C PRO A 201 -18.65 6.53 -5.41
N ALA A 202 -19.77 5.86 -5.10
CA ALA A 202 -20.30 4.82 -5.98
C ALA A 202 -20.70 5.39 -7.34
N GLU A 203 -21.15 6.63 -7.36
CA GLU A 203 -21.49 7.35 -8.58
C GLU A 203 -20.32 8.21 -9.07
N GLY A 204 -20.20 8.36 -10.38
CA GLY A 204 -19.18 9.19 -11.03
C GLY A 204 -17.81 8.53 -11.14
N PHE A 205 -17.67 7.25 -10.78
CA PHE A 205 -16.42 6.49 -10.92
C PHE A 205 -16.66 5.13 -11.55
N LYS A 206 -15.88 4.81 -12.59
CA LYS A 206 -15.92 3.52 -13.26
C LYS A 206 -14.64 2.75 -12.97
N PRO A 207 -14.72 1.52 -12.40
CA PRO A 207 -13.56 0.66 -12.26
C PRO A 207 -13.05 0.21 -13.63
N LEU A 208 -11.71 0.23 -13.80
CA LEU A 208 -11.02 -0.20 -15.03
C LEU A 208 -10.25 -1.51 -14.82
N VAL A 209 -10.43 -2.14 -13.68
CA VAL A 209 -9.83 -3.42 -13.32
C VAL A 209 -10.90 -4.45 -12.99
N ARG A 210 -10.50 -5.72 -12.96
CA ARG A 210 -11.36 -6.87 -12.62
C ARG A 210 -10.76 -7.63 -11.45
N VAL A 211 -11.58 -8.40 -10.75
CA VAL A 211 -11.11 -9.34 -9.73
C VAL A 211 -10.14 -10.34 -10.37
N GLY A 212 -8.97 -10.50 -9.72
CA GLY A 212 -7.86 -11.32 -10.23
C GLY A 212 -6.74 -10.54 -10.90
N ASP A 213 -6.95 -9.29 -11.31
CA ASP A 213 -5.94 -8.46 -11.95
C ASP A 213 -4.78 -8.16 -10.99
N LYS A 214 -3.55 -8.23 -11.53
CA LYS A 214 -2.33 -7.80 -10.82
C LYS A 214 -2.11 -6.31 -11.03
N VAL A 215 -1.94 -5.58 -9.94
CA VAL A 215 -1.78 -4.12 -9.95
C VAL A 215 -0.48 -3.67 -9.31
N LYS A 216 0.01 -2.51 -9.72
CA LYS A 216 1.21 -1.85 -9.22
C LYS A 216 0.84 -0.49 -8.64
N GLY A 217 1.18 -0.27 -7.37
CA GLY A 217 0.91 0.99 -6.68
C GLY A 217 1.55 2.19 -7.36
N GLY A 218 0.75 3.23 -7.61
CA GLY A 218 1.18 4.45 -8.27
C GLY A 218 1.30 4.39 -9.80
N GLU A 219 1.06 3.23 -10.43
CA GLU A 219 1.14 3.05 -11.90
C GLU A 219 -0.15 2.52 -12.50
N THR A 220 -0.68 1.40 -11.98
CA THR A 220 -1.87 0.77 -12.55
C THR A 220 -3.10 1.63 -12.26
N VAL A 221 -3.85 1.93 -13.28
CA VAL A 221 -5.13 2.64 -13.16
C VAL A 221 -6.19 1.69 -12.61
N LEU A 222 -6.84 2.09 -11.51
CA LEU A 222 -7.94 1.32 -10.91
C LEU A 222 -9.31 1.81 -11.35
N ALA A 223 -9.47 3.11 -11.47
CA ALA A 223 -10.74 3.73 -11.82
C ALA A 223 -10.54 5.03 -12.61
N VAL A 224 -11.55 5.43 -13.31
CA VAL A 224 -11.65 6.72 -14.00
C VAL A 224 -12.85 7.50 -13.47
N MET A 225 -12.67 8.80 -13.29
CA MET A 225 -13.78 9.70 -13.02
C MET A 225 -14.57 9.91 -14.31
N GLU A 226 -15.85 9.60 -14.28
CA GLU A 226 -16.75 9.83 -15.40
C GLU A 226 -17.12 11.31 -15.53
N ALA A 227 -17.38 11.75 -16.75
CA ALA A 227 -17.97 13.06 -16.95
C ALA A 227 -19.35 13.10 -16.24
N PRO A 228 -19.77 14.26 -15.67
CA PRO A 228 -21.11 14.38 -15.16
C PRO A 228 -22.07 14.01 -16.28
N ALA A 229 -23.08 13.17 -15.96
CA ALA A 229 -24.15 12.88 -16.89
C ALA A 229 -24.70 14.24 -17.37
N GLY A 230 -24.48 14.58 -18.63
CA GLY A 230 -25.02 15.79 -19.20
C GLY A 230 -26.53 15.77 -18.96
N ASN A 231 -27.06 16.80 -18.35
CA ASN A 231 -28.52 17.04 -18.37
C ASN A 231 -28.93 16.99 -19.84
N GLY A 232 -29.52 15.84 -20.23
CA GLY A 232 -30.17 15.73 -21.52
C GLY A 232 -31.23 16.82 -21.55
N GLY A 233 -30.85 17.94 -22.17
CA GLY A 233 -31.82 19.00 -22.40
C GLY A 233 -32.97 18.41 -23.19
N GLU A 234 -34.11 18.33 -22.55
CA GLU A 234 -35.38 18.25 -23.25
C GLU A 234 -35.39 19.38 -24.28
N LYS A 235 -35.47 18.99 -25.55
CA LYS A 235 -35.93 19.85 -26.63
C LYS A 235 -37.38 19.53 -26.94
#